data_34eb09e7eaf4aa3d59e94c07e4a48cec
#
_entry.id   34eb09e7eaf4aa3d59e94c07e4a48cec
#
_cell.length_a   1.000
_cell.length_b   1.000
_cell.length_c   1.000
_cell.angle_alpha   90.00
_cell.angle_beta   90.00
_cell.angle_gamma   90.00
#
_symmetry.space_group_name_H-M   'P 1'
#
loop_
_entity.id
_entity.type
_entity.pdbx_description
1 polymer ?
#
loop_
_entity_poly.entity_id
_entity_poly.type
_entity_poly.pdbx_seq_one_letter_code
_entity_poly.pdbx_strand_id
1 'polypeptide(L)'
;MMAKKSKIKIHTNADETASKDKISEDKKGEKSDSNKQDATETMDPLKEMEANVESLKNEAAETHDRLLRLAAEFENYKKRSAREMNDFKKFANESFVKALLPVVDNLDRAIESSSNDKHANNSVVEGVNMTLREILKIFEQYGIKPFESLGKTFDPSLHQAVMQDDDAAYPENMVSKELQKGYMIHDRLLRPAMVVVSKRKTAPENQENSTQKKKE
;
A
#
# COMPACT_ATOMS: atom_id res chain seq x y z
N MET A 1 35.04 5.21 -32.35
CA MET A 1 35.28 5.48 -30.90
C MET A 1 34.78 4.32 -30.09
N MET A 2 35.70 3.67 -29.40
CA MET A 2 35.53 2.35 -28.76
C MET A 2 34.72 2.43 -27.46
N ALA A 3 33.71 1.59 -27.31
CA ALA A 3 32.96 1.41 -26.08
C ALA A 3 33.72 0.48 -25.11
N LYS A 4 34.07 0.99 -23.92
CA LYS A 4 34.69 0.23 -22.83
C LYS A 4 33.64 -0.63 -22.11
N LYS A 5 33.81 -1.95 -22.19
CA LYS A 5 33.12 -2.93 -21.35
C LYS A 5 33.75 -2.93 -19.95
N SER A 6 33.02 -2.53 -18.94
CA SER A 6 33.41 -2.72 -17.54
C SER A 6 33.00 -4.11 -17.07
N LYS A 7 33.99 -4.92 -16.67
CA LYS A 7 33.80 -6.23 -16.03
C LYS A 7 33.51 -6.03 -14.54
N ILE A 8 32.34 -6.47 -14.09
CA ILE A 8 32.01 -6.57 -12.67
C ILE A 8 32.67 -7.84 -12.13
N LYS A 9 33.58 -7.67 -11.16
CA LYS A 9 34.16 -8.78 -10.40
C LYS A 9 33.24 -9.09 -9.23
N ILE A 10 32.71 -10.29 -9.18
CA ILE A 10 31.98 -10.85 -8.04
C ILE A 10 33.02 -11.42 -7.08
N HIS A 11 33.15 -10.82 -5.90
CA HIS A 11 33.92 -11.37 -4.78
C HIS A 11 33.03 -12.38 -4.04
N THR A 12 33.41 -13.66 -4.12
CA THR A 12 32.93 -14.70 -3.22
C THR A 12 33.85 -14.74 -2.01
N ASN A 13 33.35 -14.31 -0.86
CA ASN A 13 34.00 -14.57 0.44
C ASN A 13 33.59 -15.97 0.90
N ALA A 14 34.53 -16.89 0.84
CA ALA A 14 34.50 -18.12 1.61
C ALA A 14 35.25 -17.83 2.93
N ASP A 15 34.53 -17.89 4.03
CA ASP A 15 35.11 -17.76 5.37
C ASP A 15 35.30 -19.16 5.95
N GLU A 16 36.56 -19.59 5.95
CA GLU A 16 37.04 -20.79 6.64
C GLU A 16 37.29 -20.44 8.11
N THR A 17 36.51 -20.97 9.02
CA THR A 17 36.87 -21.02 10.44
C THR A 17 37.30 -22.43 10.81
N ALA A 18 38.60 -22.66 10.79
CA ALA A 18 39.26 -23.80 11.41
C ALA A 18 39.34 -23.62 12.92
N SER A 19 38.66 -24.47 13.67
CA SER A 19 38.88 -24.66 15.11
C SER A 19 39.78 -25.86 15.34
N LYS A 20 41.00 -25.58 15.78
CA LYS A 20 41.94 -26.56 16.34
C LYS A 20 41.54 -26.82 17.77
N ASP A 21 41.29 -28.07 18.11
CA ASP A 21 41.29 -28.51 19.50
C ASP A 21 42.40 -29.53 19.75
N LYS A 22 43.07 -29.29 20.87
CA LYS A 22 44.28 -29.88 21.33
C LYS A 22 44.08 -31.28 21.89
N ILE A 23 45.00 -32.16 21.49
CA ILE A 23 45.29 -33.44 22.09
C ILE A 23 45.94 -33.22 23.46
N SER A 24 45.44 -33.83 24.51
CA SER A 24 46.18 -34.15 25.74
C SER A 24 46.09 -35.62 26.04
N GLU A 25 47.21 -36.28 25.93
CA GLU A 25 47.49 -37.61 26.45
C GLU A 25 47.39 -37.62 27.97
N ASP A 26 46.77 -38.67 28.54
CA ASP A 26 47.36 -39.26 29.74
C ASP A 26 47.00 -40.76 29.88
N LYS A 27 47.98 -41.45 30.42
CA LYS A 27 48.19 -42.88 30.46
C LYS A 27 47.55 -43.54 31.68
N LYS A 28 47.28 -44.83 31.50
CA LYS A 28 47.54 -45.97 32.41
C LYS A 28 46.40 -46.49 33.28
N GLY A 29 46.20 -47.82 33.13
CA GLY A 29 45.68 -48.66 34.22
C GLY A 29 44.92 -49.91 33.74
N GLU A 30 45.62 -50.97 33.48
CA GLU A 30 45.46 -52.41 33.71
C GLU A 30 44.09 -53.03 34.08
N LYS A 31 43.80 -54.09 33.27
CA LYS A 31 43.23 -55.41 33.56
C LYS A 31 41.88 -55.55 34.29
N SER A 32 40.96 -56.19 33.60
CA SER A 32 40.60 -57.60 33.87
C SER A 32 39.51 -58.13 32.92
N ASP A 33 39.73 -59.29 32.50
CA ASP A 33 39.01 -60.36 31.90
C ASP A 33 37.53 -60.44 32.28
N SER A 34 36.62 -60.45 31.27
CA SER A 34 35.45 -61.34 31.29
C SER A 34 34.80 -61.39 29.87
N ASN A 35 34.97 -62.55 29.34
CA ASN A 35 34.26 -63.14 28.22
C ASN A 35 32.77 -62.85 28.20
N LYS A 36 32.29 -62.06 27.22
CA LYS A 36 30.91 -62.10 26.72
C LYS A 36 30.96 -62.16 25.20
N GLN A 37 30.54 -63.30 24.73
CA GLN A 37 30.29 -63.63 23.34
C GLN A 37 29.35 -62.57 22.77
N ASP A 38 29.91 -61.68 21.98
CA ASP A 38 29.17 -60.77 21.15
C ASP A 38 28.80 -61.54 19.87
N ALA A 39 27.52 -61.91 19.79
CA ALA A 39 26.92 -62.41 18.58
C ALA A 39 26.86 -61.26 17.57
N THR A 40 27.96 -61.08 16.83
CA THR A 40 27.92 -60.27 15.59
C THR A 40 26.99 -60.99 14.63
N GLU A 41 25.73 -60.57 14.63
CA GLU A 41 24.84 -60.77 13.47
C GLU A 41 25.55 -60.15 12.29
N THR A 42 26.17 -60.97 11.48
CA THR A 42 26.66 -60.56 10.14
C THR A 42 25.45 -60.24 9.31
N MET A 43 25.04 -58.96 9.34
CA MET A 43 24.02 -58.46 8.44
C MET A 43 24.51 -58.70 7.03
N ASP A 44 23.71 -59.42 6.26
CA ASP A 44 23.99 -59.68 4.84
C ASP A 44 24.31 -58.39 4.13
N PRO A 45 25.50 -58.23 3.49
CA PRO A 45 25.88 -57.00 2.86
C PRO A 45 24.89 -56.51 1.77
N LEU A 46 24.08 -57.43 1.25
CA LEU A 46 22.97 -57.14 0.35
C LEU A 46 21.85 -56.36 1.04
N LYS A 47 21.47 -56.72 2.29
CA LYS A 47 20.45 -55.99 3.05
C LYS A 47 20.88 -54.58 3.43
N GLU A 48 22.18 -54.41 3.72
CA GLU A 48 22.74 -53.10 4.02
C GLU A 48 22.75 -52.18 2.80
N MET A 49 23.08 -52.76 1.63
CA MET A 49 23.00 -52.02 0.35
C MET A 49 21.54 -51.65 -0.01
N GLU A 50 20.61 -52.56 0.17
CA GLU A 50 19.17 -52.29 -0.05
C GLU A 50 18.64 -51.18 0.87
N ALA A 51 18.98 -51.19 2.16
CA ALA A 51 18.62 -50.14 3.10
C ALA A 51 19.25 -48.78 2.71
N ASN A 52 20.51 -48.79 2.26
CA ASN A 52 21.14 -47.54 1.80
C ASN A 52 20.49 -47.01 0.52
N VAL A 53 20.12 -47.87 -0.43
CA VAL A 53 19.40 -47.46 -1.65
C VAL A 53 18.02 -46.91 -1.32
N GLU A 54 17.32 -47.49 -0.35
CA GLU A 54 16.02 -46.97 0.10
C GLU A 54 16.13 -45.61 0.79
N SER A 55 17.14 -45.44 1.68
CA SER A 55 17.36 -44.13 2.35
C SER A 55 17.73 -43.05 1.34
N LEU A 56 18.59 -43.34 0.35
CA LEU A 56 18.95 -42.39 -0.69
C LEU A 56 17.77 -42.03 -1.60
N LYS A 57 16.87 -42.97 -1.90
CA LYS A 57 15.64 -42.69 -2.64
C LYS A 57 14.71 -41.76 -1.84
N ASN A 58 14.58 -42.01 -0.56
CA ASN A 58 13.75 -41.17 0.32
C ASN A 58 14.31 -39.73 0.44
N GLU A 59 15.64 -39.61 0.63
CA GLU A 59 16.31 -38.31 0.62
C GLU A 59 16.15 -37.57 -0.72
N ALA A 60 16.28 -38.31 -1.85
CA ALA A 60 16.05 -37.72 -3.16
C ALA A 60 14.60 -37.25 -3.36
N ALA A 61 13.62 -38.03 -2.89
CA ALA A 61 12.22 -37.66 -2.93
C ALA A 61 11.93 -36.41 -2.07
N GLU A 62 12.45 -36.38 -0.84
CA GLU A 62 12.29 -35.22 0.04
C GLU A 62 12.94 -33.94 -0.52
N THR A 63 14.15 -34.07 -1.09
CA THR A 63 14.83 -32.92 -1.72
C THR A 63 14.11 -32.45 -2.96
N HIS A 64 13.56 -33.37 -3.75
CA HIS A 64 12.75 -33.02 -4.91
C HIS A 64 11.47 -32.29 -4.53
N ASP A 65 10.75 -32.76 -3.52
CA ASP A 65 9.55 -32.11 -3.01
C ASP A 65 9.87 -30.73 -2.44
N ARG A 66 10.99 -30.61 -1.74
CA ARG A 66 11.47 -29.30 -1.25
C ARG A 66 11.79 -28.34 -2.39
N LEU A 67 12.42 -28.83 -3.46
CA LEU A 67 12.69 -28.03 -4.65
C LEU A 67 11.41 -27.57 -5.34
N LEU A 68 10.42 -28.46 -5.50
CA LEU A 68 9.12 -28.09 -6.10
C LEU A 68 8.41 -27.03 -5.29
N ARG A 69 8.40 -27.17 -3.95
CA ARG A 69 7.81 -26.17 -3.06
C ARG A 69 8.52 -24.83 -3.18
N LEU A 70 9.84 -24.83 -3.12
CA LEU A 70 10.65 -23.61 -3.25
C LEU A 70 10.45 -22.94 -4.62
N ALA A 71 10.36 -23.71 -5.70
CA ALA A 71 10.06 -23.17 -7.02
C ALA A 71 8.69 -22.50 -7.07
N ALA A 72 7.67 -23.13 -6.48
CA ALA A 72 6.33 -22.54 -6.39
C ALA A 72 6.31 -21.26 -5.54
N GLU A 73 7.00 -21.24 -4.42
CA GLU A 73 7.15 -20.05 -3.56
C GLU A 73 7.88 -18.93 -4.29
N PHE A 74 8.94 -19.24 -5.04
CA PHE A 74 9.68 -18.27 -5.84
C PHE A 74 8.81 -17.65 -6.95
N GLU A 75 8.03 -18.46 -7.66
CA GLU A 75 7.09 -17.94 -8.66
C GLU A 75 6.01 -17.02 -8.02
N ASN A 76 5.47 -17.41 -6.88
CA ASN A 76 4.51 -16.60 -6.15
C ASN A 76 5.14 -15.28 -5.68
N TYR A 77 6.35 -15.34 -5.15
CA TYR A 77 7.12 -14.15 -4.78
C TYR A 77 7.36 -13.24 -5.98
N LYS A 78 7.79 -13.77 -7.12
CA LYS A 78 8.02 -13.01 -8.35
C LYS A 78 6.75 -12.30 -8.82
N LYS A 79 5.60 -13.01 -8.82
CA LYS A 79 4.30 -12.43 -9.20
C LYS A 79 3.88 -11.30 -8.22
N ARG A 80 4.06 -11.52 -6.91
CA ARG A 80 3.76 -10.52 -5.88
C ARG A 80 4.66 -9.30 -6.03
N SER A 81 5.97 -9.49 -6.13
CA SER A 81 6.94 -8.40 -6.29
C SER A 81 6.69 -7.56 -7.55
N ALA A 82 6.30 -8.22 -8.65
CA ALA A 82 5.93 -7.49 -9.88
C ALA A 82 4.68 -6.61 -9.69
N ARG A 83 3.67 -7.08 -8.94
CA ARG A 83 2.48 -6.29 -8.60
C ARG A 83 2.84 -5.11 -7.69
N GLU A 84 3.57 -5.37 -6.61
CA GLU A 84 4.03 -4.34 -5.67
C GLU A 84 4.85 -3.25 -6.39
N MET A 85 5.73 -3.64 -7.31
CA MET A 85 6.51 -2.70 -8.12
C MET A 85 5.63 -1.86 -9.05
N ASN A 86 4.61 -2.45 -9.67
CA ASN A 86 3.67 -1.72 -10.51
C ASN A 86 2.82 -0.74 -9.68
N ASP A 87 2.35 -1.16 -8.51
CA ASP A 87 1.60 -0.31 -7.60
C ASP A 87 2.47 0.83 -7.08
N PHE A 88 3.72 0.55 -6.71
CA PHE A 88 4.68 1.58 -6.34
C PHE A 88 4.87 2.62 -7.45
N LYS A 89 5.02 2.20 -8.72
CA LYS A 89 5.15 3.13 -9.86
C LYS A 89 3.90 3.99 -10.07
N LYS A 90 2.70 3.41 -9.88
CA LYS A 90 1.44 4.13 -10.02
C LYS A 90 1.27 5.21 -8.95
N PHE A 91 1.67 4.92 -7.71
CA PHE A 91 1.41 5.76 -6.55
C PHE A 91 2.65 6.49 -6.02
N ALA A 92 3.82 6.37 -6.67
CA ALA A 92 5.07 6.99 -6.24
C ALA A 92 4.95 8.51 -6.01
N ASN A 93 4.13 9.18 -6.82
CA ASN A 93 3.95 10.62 -6.77
C ASN A 93 2.78 11.08 -5.86
N GLU A 94 2.11 10.17 -5.17
CA GLU A 94 0.92 10.47 -4.36
C GLU A 94 1.20 11.57 -3.33
N SER A 95 2.28 11.45 -2.55
CA SER A 95 2.63 12.41 -1.51
C SER A 95 3.00 13.79 -2.06
N PHE A 96 3.73 13.82 -3.17
CA PHE A 96 4.09 15.06 -3.86
C PHE A 96 2.87 15.78 -4.38
N VAL A 97 1.99 15.07 -5.09
CA VAL A 97 0.75 15.66 -5.62
C VAL A 97 -0.14 16.15 -4.49
N LYS A 98 -0.28 15.37 -3.41
CA LYS A 98 -1.06 15.79 -2.24
C LYS A 98 -0.56 17.10 -1.63
N ALA A 99 0.77 17.30 -1.60
CA ALA A 99 1.37 18.55 -1.15
C ALA A 99 1.17 19.72 -2.16
N LEU A 100 0.97 19.42 -3.44
CA LEU A 100 0.74 20.41 -4.48
C LEU A 100 -0.73 20.88 -4.59
N LEU A 101 -1.69 20.04 -4.17
CA LEU A 101 -3.12 20.37 -4.24
C LEU A 101 -3.49 21.72 -3.61
N PRO A 102 -2.94 22.15 -2.45
CA PRO A 102 -3.23 23.46 -1.89
C PRO A 102 -2.84 24.63 -2.82
N VAL A 103 -1.81 24.45 -3.65
CA VAL A 103 -1.42 25.47 -4.63
C VAL A 103 -2.47 25.59 -5.72
N VAL A 104 -2.98 24.46 -6.20
CA VAL A 104 -4.08 24.41 -7.18
C VAL A 104 -5.34 25.06 -6.59
N ASP A 105 -5.69 24.76 -5.34
CA ASP A 105 -6.84 25.39 -4.67
C ASP A 105 -6.68 26.90 -4.55
N ASN A 106 -5.46 27.37 -4.28
CA ASN A 106 -5.19 28.82 -4.20
C ASN A 106 -5.32 29.51 -5.56
N LEU A 107 -4.92 28.83 -6.64
CA LEU A 107 -5.12 29.34 -8.01
C LEU A 107 -6.63 29.40 -8.35
N ASP A 108 -7.38 28.34 -8.06
CA ASP A 108 -8.84 28.32 -8.24
C ASP A 108 -9.50 29.47 -7.46
N ARG A 109 -9.13 29.66 -6.21
CA ARG A 109 -9.66 30.74 -5.36
C ARG A 109 -9.30 32.13 -5.88
N ALA A 110 -8.07 32.32 -6.40
CA ALA A 110 -7.66 33.58 -7.01
C ALA A 110 -8.48 33.94 -8.23
N ILE A 111 -8.78 32.93 -9.08
CA ILE A 111 -9.64 33.11 -10.25
C ILE A 111 -11.08 33.48 -9.83
N GLU A 112 -11.63 32.73 -8.86
CA GLU A 112 -12.99 32.96 -8.37
C GLU A 112 -13.15 34.36 -7.73
N SER A 113 -12.20 34.79 -6.91
CA SER A 113 -12.21 36.12 -6.29
C SER A 113 -12.07 37.24 -7.33
N SER A 114 -11.22 37.04 -8.34
CA SER A 114 -11.01 38.01 -9.42
C SER A 114 -12.22 38.15 -10.36
N SER A 115 -13.00 37.08 -10.52
CA SER A 115 -14.24 37.10 -11.33
C SER A 115 -15.32 37.98 -10.72
N ASN A 116 -15.27 38.20 -9.41
CA ASN A 116 -16.19 39.07 -8.68
C ASN A 116 -15.73 40.53 -8.59
N ASP A 117 -14.48 40.83 -8.97
CA ASP A 117 -13.92 42.17 -8.91
C ASP A 117 -14.00 42.85 -10.29
N LYS A 118 -14.78 43.95 -10.36
CA LYS A 118 -14.96 44.74 -11.59
C LYS A 118 -13.66 45.46 -12.07
N HIS A 119 -12.65 45.55 -11.22
CA HIS A 119 -11.36 46.14 -11.49
C HIS A 119 -10.23 45.13 -11.74
N ALA A 120 -10.56 43.81 -11.73
CA ALA A 120 -9.59 42.79 -11.98
C ALA A 120 -8.96 42.94 -13.40
N ASN A 121 -7.66 42.81 -13.46
CA ASN A 121 -6.94 42.83 -14.75
C ASN A 121 -7.21 41.49 -15.47
N ASN A 122 -8.10 41.54 -16.46
CA ASN A 122 -8.55 40.34 -17.18
C ASN A 122 -7.38 39.54 -17.79
N SER A 123 -6.29 40.23 -18.23
CA SER A 123 -5.14 39.53 -18.82
C SER A 123 -4.36 38.71 -17.79
N VAL A 124 -4.28 39.15 -16.53
CA VAL A 124 -3.64 38.43 -15.45
C VAL A 124 -4.49 37.19 -15.07
N VAL A 125 -5.80 37.37 -14.96
CA VAL A 125 -6.75 36.28 -14.67
C VAL A 125 -6.70 35.22 -15.78
N GLU A 126 -6.62 35.62 -17.02
CA GLU A 126 -6.47 34.70 -18.15
C GLU A 126 -5.14 33.92 -18.07
N GLY A 127 -4.02 34.58 -17.76
CA GLY A 127 -2.73 33.92 -17.54
C GLY A 127 -2.76 32.89 -16.43
N VAL A 128 -3.41 33.20 -15.29
CA VAL A 128 -3.58 32.26 -14.17
C VAL A 128 -4.45 31.07 -14.58
N ASN A 129 -5.55 31.32 -15.31
CA ASN A 129 -6.40 30.27 -15.86
C ASN A 129 -5.64 29.31 -16.80
N MET A 130 -4.80 29.85 -17.67
CA MET A 130 -3.96 29.05 -18.57
C MET A 130 -2.99 28.17 -17.78
N THR A 131 -2.36 28.72 -16.74
CA THR A 131 -1.45 27.99 -15.85
C THR A 131 -2.18 26.85 -15.12
N LEU A 132 -3.36 27.13 -14.57
CA LEU A 132 -4.19 26.14 -13.90
C LEU A 132 -4.58 24.99 -14.84
N ARG A 133 -5.03 25.31 -16.05
CA ARG A 133 -5.37 24.30 -17.07
C ARG A 133 -4.18 23.40 -17.42
N GLU A 134 -3.00 23.98 -17.53
CA GLU A 134 -1.79 23.19 -17.83
C GLU A 134 -1.43 22.25 -16.67
N ILE A 135 -1.54 22.71 -15.40
CA ILE A 135 -1.35 21.86 -14.23
C ILE A 135 -2.37 20.70 -14.23
N LEU A 136 -3.65 20.97 -14.47
CA LEU A 136 -4.68 19.94 -14.51
C LEU A 136 -4.46 18.94 -15.64
N LYS A 137 -3.98 19.38 -16.80
CA LYS A 137 -3.61 18.50 -17.90
C LYS A 137 -2.42 17.60 -17.55
N ILE A 138 -1.41 18.13 -16.83
CA ILE A 138 -0.32 17.33 -16.30
C ILE A 138 -0.86 16.30 -15.30
N PHE A 139 -1.75 16.68 -14.40
CA PHE A 139 -2.37 15.77 -13.45
C PHE A 139 -3.07 14.61 -14.16
N GLU A 140 -3.81 14.90 -15.23
CA GLU A 140 -4.49 13.87 -16.00
C GLU A 140 -3.52 12.85 -16.63
N GLN A 141 -2.36 13.29 -17.11
CA GLN A 141 -1.31 12.40 -17.63
C GLN A 141 -0.78 11.41 -16.58
N TYR A 142 -0.79 11.81 -15.29
CA TYR A 142 -0.42 10.97 -14.17
C TYR A 142 -1.61 10.22 -13.53
N GLY A 143 -2.78 10.25 -14.20
CA GLY A 143 -3.98 9.56 -13.72
C GLY A 143 -4.66 10.23 -12.53
N ILE A 144 -4.37 11.51 -12.29
CA ILE A 144 -4.99 12.31 -11.24
C ILE A 144 -6.17 13.09 -11.84
N LYS A 145 -7.36 12.91 -11.27
CA LYS A 145 -8.58 13.55 -11.77
C LYS A 145 -9.38 14.15 -10.62
N PRO A 146 -9.90 15.36 -10.80
CA PRO A 146 -10.91 15.88 -9.88
C PRO A 146 -12.20 15.09 -10.07
N PHE A 147 -12.99 14.97 -9.02
CA PHE A 147 -14.36 14.48 -9.12
C PHE A 147 -15.33 15.56 -8.63
N GLU A 148 -16.49 15.62 -9.27
CA GLU A 148 -17.53 16.56 -8.92
C GLU A 148 -18.36 16.02 -7.77
N SER A 149 -18.60 16.84 -6.77
CA SER A 149 -19.40 16.48 -5.60
C SER A 149 -20.73 17.24 -5.55
N LEU A 150 -20.81 18.39 -6.18
CA LEU A 150 -21.97 19.27 -6.16
C LEU A 150 -23.24 18.55 -6.66
N GLY A 151 -24.33 18.62 -5.89
CA GLY A 151 -25.60 18.01 -6.24
C GLY A 151 -25.63 16.47 -6.18
N LYS A 152 -24.57 15.84 -5.65
CA LYS A 152 -24.55 14.39 -5.40
C LYS A 152 -24.92 14.05 -3.98
N THR A 153 -25.32 12.82 -3.75
CA THR A 153 -25.54 12.29 -2.39
C THR A 153 -24.22 12.28 -1.63
N PHE A 154 -24.26 12.67 -0.38
CA PHE A 154 -23.08 12.63 0.49
C PHE A 154 -22.61 11.19 0.69
N ASP A 155 -21.32 10.95 0.41
CA ASP A 155 -20.65 9.67 0.62
C ASP A 155 -19.42 9.90 1.51
N PRO A 156 -19.40 9.35 2.74
CA PRO A 156 -18.27 9.51 3.65
C PRO A 156 -16.93 8.99 3.13
N SER A 157 -16.94 8.11 2.12
CA SER A 157 -15.71 7.58 1.51
C SER A 157 -15.03 8.57 0.57
N LEU A 158 -15.78 9.52 0.00
CA LEU A 158 -15.32 10.50 -0.98
C LEU A 158 -15.39 11.94 -0.48
N HIS A 159 -16.31 12.21 0.44
CA HIS A 159 -16.64 13.57 0.89
C HIS A 159 -16.33 13.77 2.37
N GLN A 160 -15.85 14.95 2.70
CA GLN A 160 -15.70 15.43 4.07
C GLN A 160 -16.69 16.57 4.32
N ALA A 161 -17.75 16.31 5.06
CA ALA A 161 -18.70 17.33 5.47
C ALA A 161 -18.06 18.26 6.51
N VAL A 162 -18.03 19.55 6.22
CA VAL A 162 -17.48 20.59 7.11
C VAL A 162 -18.61 21.36 7.78
N MET A 163 -19.69 21.60 7.04
CA MET A 163 -20.86 22.36 7.50
C MET A 163 -22.13 21.68 7.00
N GLN A 164 -23.22 21.95 7.71
CA GLN A 164 -24.58 21.64 7.26
C GLN A 164 -25.29 22.96 6.98
N ASP A 165 -26.05 23.00 5.89
CA ASP A 165 -26.83 24.16 5.48
C ASP A 165 -28.29 23.76 5.34
N ASP A 166 -29.19 24.69 5.74
CA ASP A 166 -30.64 24.54 5.60
C ASP A 166 -31.11 24.98 4.19
N ASP A 167 -30.30 24.74 3.14
CA ASP A 167 -30.64 25.12 1.78
C ASP A 167 -31.80 24.26 1.24
N ALA A 168 -32.91 24.93 0.98
CA ALA A 168 -34.13 24.32 0.46
C ALA A 168 -34.00 23.86 -1.00
N ALA A 169 -32.92 24.23 -1.70
CA ALA A 169 -32.71 23.88 -3.10
C ALA A 169 -32.31 22.40 -3.29
N TYR A 170 -31.78 21.76 -2.25
CA TYR A 170 -31.31 20.39 -2.31
C TYR A 170 -32.06 19.48 -1.34
N PRO A 171 -32.37 18.23 -1.72
CA PRO A 171 -32.86 17.20 -0.81
C PRO A 171 -31.89 16.95 0.37
N GLU A 172 -32.40 16.32 1.41
CA GLU A 172 -31.61 15.93 2.58
C GLU A 172 -30.43 15.03 2.21
N ASN A 173 -29.28 15.20 2.87
CA ASN A 173 -28.05 14.45 2.64
C ASN A 173 -27.42 14.61 1.23
N MET A 174 -27.71 15.70 0.56
CA MET A 174 -27.02 16.05 -0.68
C MET A 174 -25.97 17.13 -0.45
N VAL A 175 -24.95 17.14 -1.31
CA VAL A 175 -23.93 18.18 -1.33
C VAL A 175 -24.52 19.44 -1.92
N SER A 176 -24.75 20.47 -1.09
CA SER A 176 -25.27 21.77 -1.50
C SER A 176 -24.17 22.69 -2.04
N LYS A 177 -22.94 22.56 -1.50
CA LYS A 177 -21.78 23.36 -1.93
C LYS A 177 -20.48 22.58 -1.81
N GLU A 178 -19.58 22.73 -2.77
CA GLU A 178 -18.22 22.20 -2.72
C GLU A 178 -17.27 23.37 -2.37
N LEU A 179 -16.61 23.26 -1.20
CA LEU A 179 -15.65 24.26 -0.74
C LEU A 179 -14.25 23.98 -1.24
N GLN A 180 -13.95 22.70 -1.46
CA GLN A 180 -12.65 22.26 -1.95
C GLN A 180 -12.82 20.99 -2.75
N LYS A 181 -12.27 20.98 -3.98
CA LYS A 181 -12.39 19.85 -4.91
C LYS A 181 -11.71 18.61 -4.38
N GLY A 182 -12.37 17.48 -4.52
CA GLY A 182 -11.79 16.18 -4.27
C GLY A 182 -10.98 15.67 -5.47
N TYR A 183 -9.96 14.86 -5.21
CA TYR A 183 -9.10 14.30 -6.25
C TYR A 183 -8.88 12.80 -6.04
N MET A 184 -8.84 12.07 -7.14
CA MET A 184 -8.45 10.66 -7.20
C MET A 184 -7.14 10.51 -7.98
N ILE A 185 -6.33 9.52 -7.60
CA ILE A 185 -5.18 9.06 -8.36
C ILE A 185 -5.46 7.62 -8.82
N HIS A 186 -5.66 7.44 -10.12
CA HIS A 186 -6.15 6.20 -10.70
C HIS A 186 -7.46 5.73 -10.04
N ASP A 187 -7.40 4.68 -9.25
CA ASP A 187 -8.50 4.03 -8.53
C ASP A 187 -8.51 4.34 -7.02
N ARG A 188 -7.60 5.19 -6.54
CA ARG A 188 -7.44 5.50 -5.11
C ARG A 188 -7.80 6.95 -4.82
N LEU A 189 -8.47 7.17 -3.68
CA LEU A 189 -8.74 8.52 -3.20
C LEU A 189 -7.44 9.19 -2.74
N LEU A 190 -7.13 10.36 -3.34
CA LEU A 190 -5.99 11.19 -2.99
C LEU A 190 -6.35 12.19 -1.89
N ARG A 191 -7.51 12.87 -2.05
CA ARG A 191 -8.07 13.84 -1.10
C ARG A 191 -9.58 13.85 -1.21
N PRO A 192 -10.34 13.75 -0.10
CA PRO A 192 -11.78 13.91 -0.11
C PRO A 192 -12.16 15.36 -0.49
N ALA A 193 -13.33 15.52 -1.11
CA ALA A 193 -13.89 16.84 -1.33
C ALA A 193 -14.42 17.41 0.00
N MET A 194 -14.10 18.67 0.32
CA MET A 194 -14.71 19.36 1.45
C MET A 194 -16.02 19.98 1.00
N VAL A 195 -17.10 19.55 1.62
CA VAL A 195 -18.47 19.87 1.18
C VAL A 195 -19.34 20.41 2.30
N VAL A 196 -20.36 21.14 1.90
CA VAL A 196 -21.51 21.51 2.74
C VAL A 196 -22.64 20.57 2.37
N VAL A 197 -23.29 19.99 3.37
CA VAL A 197 -24.38 19.01 3.20
C VAL A 197 -25.71 19.67 3.57
N SER A 198 -26.73 19.48 2.74
CA SER A 198 -28.08 19.95 3.04
C SER A 198 -28.71 19.16 4.18
N LYS A 199 -29.31 19.87 5.13
CA LYS A 199 -30.12 19.33 6.22
C LYS A 199 -31.58 19.54 5.93
N ARG A 200 -32.40 18.57 6.29
CA ARG A 200 -33.86 18.73 6.22
C ARG A 200 -34.30 19.81 7.19
N LYS A 201 -35.03 20.84 6.71
CA LYS A 201 -35.77 21.72 7.60
C LYS A 201 -36.78 20.90 8.36
N THR A 202 -36.52 20.61 9.61
CA THR A 202 -37.61 20.24 10.53
C THR A 202 -38.56 21.42 10.56
N ALA A 203 -39.79 21.24 10.07
CA ALA A 203 -40.85 22.23 10.23
C ALA A 203 -40.89 22.63 11.71
N PRO A 204 -41.06 23.93 12.05
CA PRO A 204 -41.14 24.35 13.44
C PRO A 204 -42.24 23.53 14.09
N GLU A 205 -41.89 22.78 15.12
CA GLU A 205 -42.82 22.08 15.98
C GLU A 205 -43.75 23.14 16.56
N ASN A 206 -45.03 23.14 16.14
CA ASN A 206 -46.07 23.99 16.68
C ASN A 206 -46.11 23.78 18.20
N GLN A 207 -45.55 24.72 18.93
CA GLN A 207 -45.83 24.90 20.34
C GLN A 207 -47.22 25.54 20.46
N GLU A 208 -48.26 24.81 20.13
CA GLU A 208 -49.61 25.09 20.49
C GLU A 208 -50.10 24.02 21.45
N ASN A 209 -50.47 24.51 22.65
CA ASN A 209 -51.23 23.89 23.73
C ASN A 209 -50.53 23.52 25.01
N SER A 210 -50.17 24.57 25.76
CA SER A 210 -50.23 24.41 27.21
C SER A 210 -50.64 25.73 27.90
N THR A 211 -51.83 26.23 27.53
CA THR A 211 -52.50 27.27 28.33
C THR A 211 -54.01 27.07 28.26
N GLN A 212 -54.51 26.12 29.05
CA GLN A 212 -55.89 26.16 29.59
C GLN A 212 -56.08 24.94 30.51
N LYS A 213 -55.86 25.15 31.83
CA LYS A 213 -56.69 24.61 32.91
C LYS A 213 -56.15 25.06 34.25
N LYS A 214 -56.55 26.26 34.61
CA LYS A 214 -56.70 26.66 36.02
C LYS A 214 -57.86 27.66 36.10
N LYS A 215 -59.01 27.12 36.31
CA LYS A 215 -60.17 27.76 36.97
C LYS A 215 -61.23 26.68 37.11
N GLU A 216 -61.33 26.12 38.25
CA GLU A 216 -62.44 25.97 39.16
C GLU A 216 -62.01 25.08 40.33
#